data_856d40f7f876a70bd1480ae855b09698
#
_entry.id   856d40f7f876a70bd1480ae855b09698
#
_cell.length_a   1.000
_cell.length_b   1.000
_cell.length_c   1.000
_cell.angle_alpha   90.00
_cell.angle_beta   90.00
_cell.angle_gamma   90.00
#
_symmetry.space_group_name_H-M   'P 1'
#
loop_
_entity.id
_entity.type
_entity.pdbx_description
1 polymer ?
#
loop_
_entity_poly.entity_id
_entity_poly.type
_entity_poly.pdbx_seq_one_letter_code
_entity_poly.pdbx_strand_id
1 'polypeptide(L)'
;MVLGAAWVLSHMQEQRGREIRFIFEPGEETPPGFSSEIVASGSIDGVEALYAVHVDAFTPVRYIRACAGHAMAANARFTIEITGDGGHAAFPHQCVDTVYISSMIVGQLQSIPAHIMDPIQPCVITVTSLRSNTEAYNVIPSKVTIKGTVRCLQDDQLDTIVFMVKKMAIRIAQTYSADATFSSEKGYGSLYNDPLLCKKVQNAVSKLYGEGSFIKDVPVMGGEAFSVYSKYVPVCYIKVGTMVETGTPYPHHHCKFDMNEKGLLAGVSLMVDLAEKR
;
A
#
# COMPACT_ATOMS: atom_id res chain seq x y z
N MET A 1 -15.26 -4.31 -14.17
CA MET A 1 -14.60 -3.79 -15.40
C MET A 1 -13.94 -4.92 -16.19
N VAL A 2 -13.04 -5.72 -15.62
CA VAL A 2 -12.33 -6.83 -16.31
C VAL A 2 -13.28 -7.80 -17.00
N LEU A 3 -14.33 -8.30 -16.31
CA LEU A 3 -15.33 -9.20 -16.89
C LEU A 3 -16.06 -8.57 -18.08
N GLY A 4 -16.40 -7.27 -17.98
CA GLY A 4 -17.04 -6.55 -19.09
C GLY A 4 -16.11 -6.42 -20.30
N ALA A 5 -14.82 -6.13 -20.10
CA ALA A 5 -13.83 -6.10 -21.16
C ALA A 5 -13.64 -7.49 -21.82
N ALA A 6 -13.57 -8.55 -21.02
CA ALA A 6 -13.49 -9.93 -21.50
C ALA A 6 -14.69 -10.29 -22.39
N TRP A 7 -15.90 -9.93 -21.94
CA TRP A 7 -17.13 -10.17 -22.70
C TRP A 7 -17.14 -9.42 -24.03
N VAL A 8 -16.83 -8.12 -24.04
CA VAL A 8 -16.77 -7.31 -25.29
C VAL A 8 -15.75 -7.91 -26.25
N LEU A 9 -14.54 -8.14 -25.75
CA LEU A 9 -13.42 -8.65 -26.55
C LEU A 9 -13.69 -10.06 -27.12
N SER A 10 -14.43 -10.91 -26.42
CA SER A 10 -14.81 -12.25 -26.92
C SER A 10 -15.80 -12.22 -28.08
N HIS A 11 -16.59 -11.13 -28.21
CA HIS A 11 -17.57 -10.95 -29.27
C HIS A 11 -17.07 -10.14 -30.48
N MET A 12 -15.84 -9.58 -30.38
CA MET A 12 -15.25 -8.87 -31.51
C MET A 12 -14.67 -9.86 -32.52
N GLN A 13 -15.14 -9.77 -33.79
CA GLN A 13 -14.80 -10.72 -34.83
C GLN A 13 -13.42 -10.52 -35.50
N GLU A 14 -12.70 -9.46 -35.13
CA GLU A 14 -11.40 -9.18 -35.74
C GLU A 14 -10.32 -10.15 -35.20
N GLN A 15 -9.54 -10.70 -36.17
CA GLN A 15 -8.37 -11.50 -35.85
C GLN A 15 -7.33 -10.63 -35.14
N ARG A 16 -7.20 -10.81 -33.82
CA ARG A 16 -6.19 -10.12 -33.03
C ARG A 16 -4.88 -10.87 -33.18
N GLY A 17 -3.83 -10.14 -33.52
CA GLY A 17 -2.48 -10.69 -33.57
C GLY A 17 -1.87 -10.93 -32.16
N ARG A 18 -2.69 -10.86 -31.09
CA ARG A 18 -2.23 -10.97 -29.69
C ARG A 18 -3.15 -11.84 -28.86
N GLU A 19 -2.55 -12.59 -27.95
CA GLU A 19 -3.25 -13.25 -26.85
C GLU A 19 -3.54 -12.24 -25.74
N ILE A 20 -4.76 -12.29 -25.18
CA ILE A 20 -5.18 -11.48 -24.05
C ILE A 20 -5.55 -12.42 -22.92
N ARG A 21 -4.90 -12.27 -21.76
CA ARG A 21 -5.21 -12.97 -20.52
C ARG A 21 -6.01 -12.08 -19.59
N PHE A 22 -7.09 -12.63 -19.07
CA PHE A 22 -7.88 -11.99 -18.03
C PHE A 22 -7.59 -12.71 -16.71
N ILE A 23 -7.09 -11.95 -15.73
CA ILE A 23 -6.78 -12.45 -14.40
C ILE A 23 -7.87 -11.96 -13.44
N PHE A 24 -8.52 -12.90 -12.75
CA PHE A 24 -9.48 -12.64 -11.70
C PHE A 24 -8.87 -13.11 -10.40
N GLU A 25 -8.20 -12.19 -9.70
CA GLU A 25 -7.50 -12.48 -8.46
C GLU A 25 -8.49 -12.63 -7.30
N PRO A 26 -8.49 -13.75 -6.56
CA PRO A 26 -9.28 -13.88 -5.35
C PRO A 26 -8.58 -13.23 -4.15
N GLY A 27 -9.37 -12.70 -3.20
CA GLY A 27 -8.87 -12.29 -1.88
C GLY A 27 -7.92 -11.09 -1.86
N GLU A 28 -8.01 -10.18 -2.84
CA GLU A 28 -7.15 -8.97 -2.88
C GLU A 28 -7.28 -8.15 -1.58
N GLU A 29 -8.49 -7.99 -1.06
CA GLU A 29 -8.81 -7.21 0.15
C GLU A 29 -8.36 -7.89 1.47
N THR A 30 -7.86 -9.12 1.39
CA THR A 30 -7.42 -9.90 2.55
C THR A 30 -5.95 -10.31 2.40
N PRO A 31 -5.00 -9.50 2.90
CA PRO A 31 -3.58 -9.83 2.80
C PRO A 31 -3.24 -11.21 3.38
N PRO A 32 -2.34 -11.98 2.72
CA PRO A 32 -1.46 -11.54 1.63
C PRO A 32 -2.07 -11.56 0.22
N GLY A 33 -3.34 -11.92 0.03
CA GLY A 33 -3.94 -12.12 -1.29
C GLY A 33 -3.39 -13.36 -2.00
N PHE A 34 -3.65 -13.47 -3.30
CA PHE A 34 -3.22 -14.62 -4.12
C PHE A 34 -2.32 -14.23 -5.30
N SER A 35 -1.86 -12.99 -5.38
CA SER A 35 -0.99 -12.51 -6.47
C SER A 35 0.28 -13.36 -6.62
N SER A 36 0.90 -13.75 -5.50
CA SER A 36 2.12 -14.57 -5.50
C SER A 36 1.87 -15.98 -6.05
N GLU A 37 0.74 -16.58 -5.71
CA GLU A 37 0.32 -17.89 -6.21
C GLU A 37 -0.02 -17.85 -7.70
N ILE A 38 -0.65 -16.77 -8.16
CA ILE A 38 -0.93 -16.54 -9.59
C ILE A 38 0.38 -16.44 -10.38
N VAL A 39 1.37 -15.70 -9.87
CA VAL A 39 2.71 -15.64 -10.46
C VAL A 39 3.35 -17.03 -10.47
N ALA A 40 3.36 -17.73 -9.34
CA ALA A 40 3.97 -19.05 -9.20
C ALA A 40 3.32 -20.14 -10.09
N SER A 41 2.03 -19.96 -10.45
CA SER A 41 1.34 -20.87 -11.37
C SER A 41 1.74 -20.72 -12.83
N GLY A 42 2.60 -19.74 -13.18
CA GLY A 42 2.96 -19.42 -14.56
C GLY A 42 1.90 -18.64 -15.34
N SER A 43 0.84 -18.14 -14.67
CA SER A 43 -0.27 -17.45 -15.32
C SER A 43 0.15 -16.13 -16.00
N ILE A 44 1.32 -15.59 -15.67
CA ILE A 44 1.87 -14.39 -16.32
C ILE A 44 3.05 -14.69 -17.26
N ASP A 45 3.40 -15.96 -17.47
CA ASP A 45 4.50 -16.32 -18.37
C ASP A 45 4.20 -15.87 -19.81
N GLY A 46 5.18 -15.18 -20.41
CA GLY A 46 5.06 -14.62 -21.75
C GLY A 46 4.16 -13.38 -21.87
N VAL A 47 3.65 -12.86 -20.74
CA VAL A 47 2.90 -11.59 -20.72
C VAL A 47 3.88 -10.43 -20.92
N GLU A 48 3.61 -9.55 -21.90
CA GLU A 48 4.46 -8.39 -22.20
C GLU A 48 4.08 -7.15 -21.36
N ALA A 49 2.82 -7.03 -20.94
CA ALA A 49 2.32 -5.92 -20.14
C ALA A 49 1.06 -6.34 -19.37
N LEU A 50 0.87 -5.82 -18.16
CA LEU A 50 -0.30 -6.08 -17.36
C LEU A 50 -0.93 -4.76 -16.89
N TYR A 51 -2.26 -4.67 -17.02
CA TYR A 51 -3.05 -3.52 -16.61
C TYR A 51 -4.05 -3.93 -15.54
N ALA A 52 -4.14 -3.13 -14.47
CA ALA A 52 -5.21 -3.22 -13.50
C ALA A 52 -6.03 -1.94 -13.47
N VAL A 53 -7.32 -2.06 -13.18
CA VAL A 53 -8.23 -0.93 -13.04
C VAL A 53 -8.92 -0.96 -11.68
N HIS A 54 -8.91 0.16 -10.99
CA HIS A 54 -9.57 0.34 -9.70
C HIS A 54 -10.54 1.53 -9.78
N VAL A 55 -11.63 1.49 -9.05
CA VAL A 55 -12.57 2.61 -8.97
C VAL A 55 -11.96 3.75 -8.13
N ASP A 56 -12.33 4.99 -8.41
CA ASP A 56 -11.93 6.16 -7.60
C ASP A 56 -13.16 7.05 -7.36
N ALA A 57 -13.67 7.02 -6.15
CA ALA A 57 -14.84 7.77 -5.73
C ALA A 57 -14.66 9.29 -5.73
N PHE A 58 -13.42 9.78 -5.78
CA PHE A 58 -13.13 11.22 -5.77
C PHE A 58 -12.83 11.78 -7.16
N THR A 59 -12.76 10.94 -8.17
CA THR A 59 -12.54 11.34 -9.56
C THR A 59 -13.85 11.28 -10.34
N PRO A 60 -14.23 12.34 -11.07
CA PRO A 60 -15.46 12.34 -11.88
C PRO A 60 -15.44 11.24 -12.95
N VAL A 61 -16.64 10.78 -13.33
CA VAL A 61 -16.83 9.80 -14.43
C VAL A 61 -16.18 10.29 -15.72
N ARG A 62 -15.53 9.40 -16.48
CA ARG A 62 -14.71 9.63 -17.68
C ARG A 62 -13.34 10.26 -17.43
N TYR A 63 -13.03 10.66 -16.21
CA TYR A 63 -11.66 11.00 -15.85
C TYR A 63 -10.93 9.77 -15.35
N ILE A 64 -9.69 9.60 -15.77
CA ILE A 64 -8.87 8.43 -15.47
C ILE A 64 -7.51 8.90 -15.00
N ARG A 65 -6.99 8.26 -13.96
CA ARG A 65 -5.72 8.62 -13.32
C ARG A 65 -4.73 7.48 -13.40
N ALA A 66 -3.47 7.81 -13.60
CA ALA A 66 -2.35 6.91 -13.36
C ALA A 66 -1.11 7.70 -12.93
N CYS A 67 -0.33 7.11 -12.01
CA CYS A 67 0.94 7.65 -11.55
C CYS A 67 2.07 6.88 -12.22
N ALA A 68 2.88 7.52 -13.04
CA ALA A 68 4.06 6.89 -13.63
C ALA A 68 5.20 6.79 -12.59
N GLY A 69 5.93 5.69 -12.57
CA GLY A 69 6.93 5.40 -11.57
C GLY A 69 6.33 4.78 -10.30
N HIS A 70 6.90 5.05 -9.14
CA HIS A 70 6.36 4.57 -7.87
C HIS A 70 4.98 5.16 -7.60
N ALA A 71 3.96 4.32 -7.59
CA ALA A 71 2.56 4.72 -7.46
C ALA A 71 1.99 4.42 -6.07
N MET A 72 2.37 3.30 -5.47
CA MET A 72 1.89 2.89 -4.14
C MET A 72 3.03 2.30 -3.30
N ALA A 73 2.90 2.37 -1.98
CA ALA A 73 3.98 2.09 -1.06
C ALA A 73 4.17 0.61 -0.76
N ALA A 74 5.44 0.22 -0.61
CA ALA A 74 5.82 -0.95 0.16
C ALA A 74 5.49 -0.73 1.64
N ASN A 75 5.17 -1.82 2.34
CA ASN A 75 4.82 -1.73 3.75
C ASN A 75 5.35 -2.90 4.57
N ALA A 76 5.53 -2.65 5.88
CA ALA A 76 5.82 -3.67 6.88
C ALA A 76 5.07 -3.35 8.17
N ARG A 77 4.72 -4.40 8.91
CA ARG A 77 4.23 -4.31 10.28
C ARG A 77 5.39 -4.61 11.22
N PHE A 78 5.41 -3.98 12.39
CA PHE A 78 6.40 -4.30 13.42
C PHE A 78 5.76 -4.44 14.79
N THR A 79 6.41 -5.24 15.62
CA THR A 79 6.11 -5.38 17.04
C THR A 79 7.41 -5.25 17.84
N ILE A 80 7.39 -4.41 18.85
CA ILE A 80 8.47 -4.23 19.82
C ILE A 80 7.91 -4.63 21.19
N GLU A 81 8.60 -5.51 21.90
CA GLU A 81 8.29 -5.84 23.28
C GLU A 81 9.43 -5.36 24.16
N ILE A 82 9.11 -4.52 25.13
CA ILE A 82 10.03 -3.99 26.12
C ILE A 82 9.76 -4.72 27.43
N THR A 83 10.80 -5.28 28.04
CA THR A 83 10.72 -5.99 29.32
C THR A 83 11.73 -5.42 30.32
N GLY A 84 11.32 -5.38 31.59
CA GLY A 84 12.15 -4.91 32.68
C GLY A 84 11.55 -5.27 34.04
N ASP A 85 12.31 -5.03 35.11
CA ASP A 85 11.82 -5.27 36.47
C ASP A 85 10.84 -4.16 36.84
N GLY A 86 9.55 -4.46 36.72
CA GLY A 86 8.47 -3.60 37.18
C GLY A 86 8.47 -3.47 38.70
N GLY A 87 7.53 -2.70 39.25
CA GLY A 87 7.45 -2.56 40.71
C GLY A 87 6.45 -1.51 41.16
N HIS A 88 6.62 -1.04 42.42
CA HIS A 88 5.72 -0.07 43.02
C HIS A 88 5.98 1.34 42.46
N ALA A 89 4.96 2.01 41.95
CA ALA A 89 5.09 3.33 41.30
C ALA A 89 5.61 4.44 42.21
N ALA A 90 5.56 4.26 43.55
CA ALA A 90 6.17 5.20 44.50
C ALA A 90 7.70 5.09 44.59
N PHE A 91 8.29 4.01 44.03
CA PHE A 91 9.74 3.76 44.11
C PHE A 91 10.32 3.51 42.70
N PRO A 92 10.16 4.46 41.74
CA PRO A 92 10.58 4.26 40.35
C PRO A 92 12.10 4.05 40.22
N HIS A 93 12.90 4.57 41.16
CA HIS A 93 14.35 4.40 41.22
C HIS A 93 14.82 2.96 41.55
N GLN A 94 13.90 2.10 41.95
CA GLN A 94 14.14 0.67 42.19
C GLN A 94 13.63 -0.23 41.09
N CYS A 95 13.11 0.36 40.01
CA CYS A 95 12.42 -0.36 38.91
C CYS A 95 13.01 0.03 37.56
N VAL A 96 12.75 -0.79 36.54
CA VAL A 96 12.92 -0.44 35.16
C VAL A 96 11.54 -0.04 34.62
N ASP A 97 11.35 1.26 34.34
CA ASP A 97 10.05 1.77 33.89
C ASP A 97 9.84 1.54 32.36
N THR A 98 9.21 0.43 32.07
CA THR A 98 8.94 0.02 30.69
C THR A 98 7.97 0.95 29.97
N VAL A 99 7.09 1.67 30.68
CA VAL A 99 6.15 2.66 30.07
C VAL A 99 6.92 3.91 29.66
N TYR A 100 7.76 4.45 30.55
CA TYR A 100 8.62 5.58 30.24
C TYR A 100 9.51 5.29 29.03
N ILE A 101 10.21 4.14 29.04
CA ILE A 101 11.08 3.70 27.94
C ILE A 101 10.30 3.58 26.62
N SER A 102 9.10 3.01 26.68
CA SER A 102 8.24 2.88 25.49
C SER A 102 7.85 4.25 24.93
N SER A 103 7.55 5.24 25.78
CA SER A 103 7.24 6.59 25.34
C SER A 103 8.42 7.25 24.63
N MET A 104 9.63 7.06 25.12
CA MET A 104 10.87 7.52 24.50
C MET A 104 11.09 6.86 23.14
N ILE A 105 10.87 5.55 23.03
CA ILE A 105 10.96 4.82 21.75
C ILE A 105 9.96 5.40 20.74
N VAL A 106 8.69 5.53 21.11
CA VAL A 106 7.65 6.08 20.23
C VAL A 106 8.01 7.48 19.72
N GLY A 107 8.49 8.35 20.58
CA GLY A 107 8.95 9.70 20.23
C GLY A 107 10.16 9.68 19.29
N GLN A 108 11.14 8.85 19.59
CA GLN A 108 12.38 8.79 18.79
C GLN A 108 12.17 8.11 17.41
N LEU A 109 11.24 7.19 17.27
CA LEU A 109 10.91 6.61 15.95
C LEU A 109 10.51 7.68 14.95
N GLN A 110 9.91 8.80 15.37
CA GLN A 110 9.54 9.91 14.50
C GLN A 110 10.75 10.70 13.96
N SER A 111 11.93 10.55 14.56
CA SER A 111 13.16 11.14 14.04
C SER A 111 13.63 10.45 12.74
N ILE A 112 13.24 9.22 12.49
CA ILE A 112 13.64 8.50 11.27
C ILE A 112 13.13 9.22 10.02
N PRO A 113 11.82 9.44 9.82
CA PRO A 113 11.34 10.18 8.65
C PRO A 113 11.74 11.67 8.66
N ALA A 114 11.91 12.27 9.85
CA ALA A 114 12.13 13.71 9.96
C ALA A 114 13.60 14.14 9.83
N HIS A 115 14.56 13.29 10.20
CA HIS A 115 15.97 13.66 10.33
C HIS A 115 16.97 12.65 9.73
N ILE A 116 16.54 11.43 9.42
CA ILE A 116 17.45 10.37 8.97
C ILE A 116 17.22 10.04 7.49
N MET A 117 15.94 9.97 7.08
CA MET A 117 15.60 9.70 5.69
C MET A 117 15.70 10.95 4.83
N ASP A 118 15.99 10.77 3.55
CA ASP A 118 15.95 11.85 2.57
C ASP A 118 14.50 12.36 2.43
N PRO A 119 14.24 13.67 2.63
CA PRO A 119 12.89 14.23 2.57
C PRO A 119 12.21 14.09 1.20
N ILE A 120 12.97 13.90 0.11
CA ILE A 120 12.39 13.61 -1.21
C ILE A 120 12.08 12.12 -1.41
N GLN A 121 12.42 11.28 -0.46
CA GLN A 121 12.13 9.84 -0.41
C GLN A 121 11.19 9.57 0.77
N PRO A 122 9.90 9.89 0.65
CA PRO A 122 9.00 9.91 1.78
C PRO A 122 8.80 8.53 2.39
N CYS A 123 8.83 8.49 3.72
CA CYS A 123 8.43 7.33 4.49
C CYS A 123 7.46 7.72 5.61
N VAL A 124 6.67 6.76 6.05
CA VAL A 124 5.72 6.92 7.14
C VAL A 124 5.97 5.82 8.18
N ILE A 125 6.15 6.22 9.43
CA ILE A 125 6.23 5.31 10.58
C ILE A 125 5.08 5.67 11.50
N THR A 126 4.15 4.74 11.71
CA THR A 126 3.00 4.96 12.59
C THR A 126 2.98 3.89 13.66
N VAL A 127 3.02 4.31 14.92
CA VAL A 127 2.70 3.45 16.06
C VAL A 127 1.18 3.45 16.23
N THR A 128 0.58 2.27 16.17
CA THR A 128 -0.87 2.09 16.20
C THR A 128 -1.38 1.49 17.51
N SER A 129 -0.48 0.94 18.32
CA SER A 129 -0.83 0.35 19.62
C SER A 129 0.36 0.43 20.58
N LEU A 130 0.07 0.78 21.83
CA LEU A 130 0.98 0.70 22.98
C LEU A 130 0.17 0.12 24.14
N ARG A 131 0.59 -1.04 24.64
CA ARG A 131 -0.12 -1.75 25.71
C ARG A 131 0.84 -2.29 26.74
N SER A 132 0.53 -2.03 28.02
CA SER A 132 1.21 -2.66 29.16
C SER A 132 0.54 -3.98 29.56
N ASN A 133 1.25 -4.78 30.36
CA ASN A 133 0.71 -6.02 30.93
C ASN A 133 -0.05 -5.81 32.25
N THR A 134 -0.30 -4.55 32.65
CA THR A 134 -1.11 -4.21 33.82
C THR A 134 -1.89 -2.92 33.60
N GLU A 135 -3.04 -2.78 34.25
CA GLU A 135 -3.87 -1.58 34.30
C GLU A 135 -3.87 -0.94 35.70
N ALA A 136 -3.09 -1.48 36.65
CA ALA A 136 -3.02 -0.98 38.01
C ALA A 136 -2.30 0.37 38.10
N TYR A 137 -2.92 1.37 38.74
CA TYR A 137 -2.40 2.74 38.83
C TYR A 137 -1.10 2.87 39.63
N ASN A 138 -0.84 1.95 40.57
CA ASN A 138 0.29 1.98 41.46
C ASN A 138 1.40 0.96 41.12
N VAL A 139 1.36 0.37 39.93
CA VAL A 139 2.33 -0.63 39.47
C VAL A 139 3.02 -0.17 38.20
N ILE A 140 4.34 -0.12 38.21
CA ILE A 140 5.15 -0.02 36.99
C ILE A 140 5.14 -1.41 36.34
N PRO A 141 4.66 -1.53 35.08
CA PRO A 141 4.56 -2.83 34.40
C PRO A 141 5.95 -3.40 34.10
N SER A 142 6.01 -4.73 34.07
CA SER A 142 7.23 -5.45 33.66
C SER A 142 7.34 -5.63 32.15
N LYS A 143 6.26 -5.35 31.40
CA LYS A 143 6.23 -5.52 29.94
C LYS A 143 5.34 -4.47 29.29
N VAL A 144 5.83 -3.90 28.17
CA VAL A 144 5.03 -3.09 27.23
C VAL A 144 5.23 -3.61 25.82
N THR A 145 4.13 -3.70 25.08
CA THR A 145 4.13 -4.06 23.66
C THR A 145 3.73 -2.86 22.81
N ILE A 146 4.58 -2.51 21.86
CA ILE A 146 4.34 -1.48 20.83
C ILE A 146 4.11 -2.18 19.50
N LYS A 147 3.07 -1.77 18.77
CA LYS A 147 2.81 -2.22 17.39
C LYS A 147 2.70 -1.04 16.46
N GLY A 148 3.17 -1.22 15.22
CA GLY A 148 3.10 -0.16 14.22
C GLY A 148 3.33 -0.65 12.81
N THR A 149 3.35 0.32 11.89
CA THR A 149 3.60 0.09 10.47
C THR A 149 4.69 1.01 9.95
N VAL A 150 5.42 0.53 8.96
CA VAL A 150 6.36 1.31 8.15
C VAL A 150 5.87 1.29 6.71
N ARG A 151 5.94 2.43 6.02
CA ARG A 151 5.59 2.57 4.60
C ARG A 151 6.58 3.46 3.89
N CYS A 152 6.97 3.10 2.66
CA CYS A 152 7.83 3.90 1.80
C CYS A 152 7.63 3.52 0.33
N LEU A 153 8.11 4.35 -0.60
CA LEU A 153 7.87 4.14 -2.04
C LEU A 153 8.87 3.18 -2.71
N GLN A 154 9.90 2.71 -2.00
CA GLN A 154 10.94 1.83 -2.57
C GLN A 154 11.19 0.65 -1.63
N ASP A 155 11.31 -0.55 -2.21
CA ASP A 155 11.44 -1.79 -1.43
C ASP A 155 12.77 -1.87 -0.63
N ASP A 156 13.88 -1.37 -1.18
CA ASP A 156 15.19 -1.34 -0.51
C ASP A 156 15.22 -0.39 0.69
N GLN A 157 14.47 0.72 0.61
CA GLN A 157 14.29 1.63 1.73
C GLN A 157 13.51 0.99 2.87
N LEU A 158 12.51 0.15 2.56
CA LEU A 158 11.69 -0.50 3.57
C LEU A 158 12.58 -1.31 4.54
N ASP A 159 13.53 -2.08 4.00
CA ASP A 159 14.45 -2.89 4.80
C ASP A 159 15.34 -2.02 5.69
N THR A 160 15.84 -0.93 5.12
CA THR A 160 16.67 0.03 5.85
C THR A 160 15.88 0.68 7.00
N ILE A 161 14.65 1.12 6.75
CA ILE A 161 13.81 1.76 7.78
C ILE A 161 13.44 0.76 8.88
N VAL A 162 13.04 -0.45 8.53
CA VAL A 162 12.72 -1.52 9.49
C VAL A 162 13.93 -1.85 10.37
N PHE A 163 15.13 -1.92 9.78
CA PHE A 163 16.37 -2.09 10.53
C PHE A 163 16.64 -0.92 11.50
N MET A 164 16.39 0.32 11.06
CA MET A 164 16.55 1.51 11.93
C MET A 164 15.57 1.48 13.09
N VAL A 165 14.30 1.13 12.86
CA VAL A 165 13.28 0.96 13.93
C VAL A 165 13.77 -0.05 14.97
N LYS A 166 14.20 -1.24 14.51
CA LYS A 166 14.76 -2.28 15.40
C LYS A 166 15.95 -1.76 16.21
N LYS A 167 16.94 -1.18 15.53
CA LYS A 167 18.17 -0.68 16.16
C LYS A 167 17.87 0.38 17.21
N MET A 168 17.01 1.34 16.87
CA MET A 168 16.63 2.42 17.76
C MET A 168 15.92 1.90 19.02
N ALA A 169 14.93 1.03 18.86
CA ALA A 169 14.19 0.45 19.97
C ALA A 169 15.11 -0.29 20.96
N ILE A 170 15.97 -1.17 20.44
CA ILE A 170 16.90 -1.95 21.27
C ILE A 170 17.88 -1.04 21.99
N ARG A 171 18.46 -0.03 21.31
CA ARG A 171 19.46 0.87 21.92
C ARG A 171 18.85 1.77 23.00
N ILE A 172 17.64 2.28 22.80
CA ILE A 172 16.94 3.07 23.82
C ILE A 172 16.64 2.19 25.03
N ALA A 173 16.09 0.99 24.85
CA ALA A 173 15.82 0.07 25.95
C ALA A 173 17.09 -0.22 26.77
N GLN A 174 18.19 -0.56 26.09
CA GLN A 174 19.49 -0.82 26.72
C GLN A 174 20.02 0.37 27.56
N THR A 175 19.78 1.62 27.10
CA THR A 175 20.20 2.82 27.85
C THR A 175 19.56 2.89 29.22
N TYR A 176 18.36 2.32 29.38
CA TYR A 176 17.61 2.30 30.65
C TYR A 176 17.58 0.92 31.30
N SER A 177 18.54 0.04 30.98
CA SER A 177 18.65 -1.31 31.53
C SER A 177 17.41 -2.20 31.33
N ALA A 178 16.63 -1.93 30.24
CA ALA A 178 15.54 -2.78 29.79
C ALA A 178 16.01 -3.68 28.64
N ASP A 179 15.34 -4.82 28.49
CA ASP A 179 15.44 -5.64 27.29
C ASP A 179 14.37 -5.25 26.26
N ALA A 180 14.70 -5.37 24.98
CA ALA A 180 13.74 -5.19 23.90
C ALA A 180 13.89 -6.28 22.83
N THR A 181 12.77 -6.86 22.44
CA THR A 181 12.69 -7.74 21.28
C THR A 181 11.96 -7.05 20.15
N PHE A 182 12.27 -7.43 18.92
CA PHE A 182 11.70 -6.85 17.71
C PHE A 182 11.33 -7.96 16.74
N SER A 183 10.12 -7.89 16.19
CA SER A 183 9.68 -8.69 15.06
C SER A 183 9.05 -7.80 14.00
N SER A 184 9.17 -8.19 12.75
CA SER A 184 8.54 -7.49 11.63
C SER A 184 8.07 -8.49 10.57
N GLU A 185 7.01 -8.12 9.90
CA GLU A 185 6.42 -8.86 8.78
C GLU A 185 6.25 -7.89 7.60
N LYS A 186 6.80 -8.27 6.44
CA LYS A 186 6.61 -7.51 5.20
C LYS A 186 5.21 -7.78 4.66
N GLY A 187 4.54 -6.73 4.24
CA GLY A 187 3.32 -6.79 3.45
C GLY A 187 3.64 -6.69 1.95
N TYR A 188 2.82 -5.96 1.23
CA TYR A 188 3.03 -5.72 -0.20
C TYR A 188 4.29 -4.89 -0.45
N GLY A 189 4.93 -5.14 -1.61
CA GLY A 189 6.02 -4.32 -2.12
C GLY A 189 5.53 -2.99 -2.70
N SER A 190 6.48 -2.18 -3.15
CA SER A 190 6.18 -0.95 -3.89
C SER A 190 5.57 -1.28 -5.25
N LEU A 191 4.46 -0.62 -5.60
CA LEU A 191 3.89 -0.68 -6.94
C LEU A 191 4.59 0.34 -7.83
N TYR A 192 5.25 -0.16 -8.87
CA TYR A 192 5.91 0.66 -9.88
C TYR A 192 5.18 0.56 -11.21
N ASN A 193 4.53 1.64 -11.63
CA ASN A 193 3.91 1.72 -12.95
C ASN A 193 4.94 2.08 -14.02
N ASP A 194 5.00 1.27 -15.07
CA ASP A 194 5.87 1.53 -16.22
C ASP A 194 5.46 2.85 -16.92
N PRO A 195 6.41 3.81 -17.10
CA PRO A 195 6.10 5.10 -17.70
C PRO A 195 5.59 5.01 -19.13
N LEU A 196 6.04 4.01 -19.92
CA LEU A 196 5.58 3.81 -21.29
C LEU A 196 4.14 3.30 -21.32
N LEU A 197 3.79 2.39 -20.40
CA LEU A 197 2.41 1.92 -20.27
C LEU A 197 1.49 3.05 -19.77
N CYS A 198 1.92 3.87 -18.84
CA CYS A 198 1.18 5.07 -18.42
C CYS A 198 0.94 6.03 -19.61
N LYS A 199 1.93 6.20 -20.50
CA LYS A 199 1.77 7.02 -21.70
C LYS A 199 0.77 6.41 -22.68
N LYS A 200 0.77 5.08 -22.84
CA LYS A 200 -0.25 4.37 -23.65
C LYS A 200 -1.65 4.59 -23.07
N VAL A 201 -1.81 4.49 -21.75
CA VAL A 201 -3.07 4.79 -21.05
C VAL A 201 -3.50 6.24 -21.30
N GLN A 202 -2.61 7.21 -21.12
CA GLN A 202 -2.90 8.61 -21.40
C GLN A 202 -3.42 8.81 -22.82
N ASN A 203 -2.76 8.24 -23.83
CA ASN A 203 -3.16 8.37 -25.24
C ASN A 203 -4.54 7.70 -25.50
N ALA A 204 -4.80 6.55 -24.87
CA ALA A 204 -6.09 5.88 -24.96
C ALA A 204 -7.22 6.71 -24.36
N VAL A 205 -6.98 7.27 -23.16
CA VAL A 205 -7.96 8.15 -22.48
C VAL A 205 -8.25 9.40 -23.29
N SER A 206 -7.21 10.07 -23.84
CA SER A 206 -7.40 11.26 -24.68
C SER A 206 -8.22 10.94 -25.95
N LYS A 207 -8.00 9.77 -26.57
CA LYS A 207 -8.78 9.30 -27.72
C LYS A 207 -10.26 9.05 -27.36
N LEU A 208 -10.53 8.42 -26.23
CA LEU A 208 -11.88 7.98 -25.83
C LEU A 208 -12.72 9.12 -25.25
N TYR A 209 -12.10 10.01 -24.49
CA TYR A 209 -12.82 10.99 -23.64
C TYR A 209 -12.37 12.44 -23.87
N GLY A 210 -11.41 12.67 -24.75
CA GLY A 210 -10.86 13.99 -25.07
C GLY A 210 -9.62 14.34 -24.23
N GLU A 211 -8.87 15.32 -24.74
CA GLU A 211 -7.72 15.87 -24.02
C GLU A 211 -8.17 16.49 -22.69
N GLY A 212 -7.39 16.26 -21.63
CA GLY A 212 -7.72 16.71 -20.27
C GLY A 212 -8.46 15.68 -19.41
N SER A 213 -9.00 14.59 -20.00
CA SER A 213 -9.63 13.49 -19.24
C SER A 213 -8.64 12.57 -18.55
N PHE A 214 -7.36 12.63 -18.91
CA PHE A 214 -6.29 11.95 -18.17
C PHE A 214 -5.69 12.87 -17.12
N ILE A 215 -5.71 12.41 -15.88
CA ILE A 215 -5.12 13.11 -14.73
C ILE A 215 -3.83 12.39 -14.34
N LYS A 216 -2.72 13.09 -14.39
CA LYS A 216 -1.45 12.59 -13.85
C LYS A 216 -1.59 12.48 -12.33
N ASP A 217 -1.59 11.25 -11.82
CA ASP A 217 -1.72 10.99 -10.39
C ASP A 217 -0.40 11.16 -9.63
N VAL A 218 -0.50 11.24 -8.32
CA VAL A 218 0.64 11.31 -7.41
C VAL A 218 0.75 10.01 -6.60
N PRO A 219 1.96 9.66 -6.13
CA PRO A 219 2.15 8.49 -5.27
C PRO A 219 1.30 8.56 -4.00
N VAL A 220 0.85 7.40 -3.52
CA VAL A 220 0.13 7.26 -2.25
C VAL A 220 0.79 6.23 -1.34
N MET A 221 0.62 6.40 -0.02
CA MET A 221 1.20 5.48 0.97
C MET A 221 0.32 4.24 1.24
N GLY A 222 -0.72 4.00 0.43
CA GLY A 222 -1.46 2.75 0.41
C GLY A 222 -0.61 1.61 -0.15
N GLY A 223 -0.88 0.38 0.24
CA GLY A 223 -0.31 -0.84 -0.36
C GLY A 223 -1.30 -1.47 -1.33
N GLU A 224 -0.81 -2.27 -2.27
CA GLU A 224 -1.60 -2.88 -3.34
C GLU A 224 -1.01 -4.24 -3.73
N ALA A 225 -1.84 -5.28 -3.78
CA ALA A 225 -1.42 -6.63 -4.16
C ALA A 225 -0.87 -6.70 -5.58
N PHE A 226 -1.38 -5.87 -6.48
CA PHE A 226 -0.91 -5.75 -7.86
C PHE A 226 0.59 -5.41 -7.97
N SER A 227 1.20 -4.88 -6.90
CA SER A 227 2.64 -4.64 -6.81
C SER A 227 3.49 -5.91 -6.99
N VAL A 228 2.95 -7.07 -6.69
CA VAL A 228 3.65 -8.36 -6.88
C VAL A 228 4.01 -8.55 -8.34
N TYR A 229 3.08 -8.27 -9.25
CA TYR A 229 3.27 -8.44 -10.69
C TYR A 229 4.32 -7.48 -11.27
N SER A 230 4.46 -6.28 -10.71
CA SER A 230 5.42 -5.28 -11.19
C SER A 230 6.90 -5.71 -11.10
N LYS A 231 7.18 -6.78 -10.36
CA LYS A 231 8.51 -7.39 -10.25
C LYS A 231 8.85 -8.32 -11.41
N TYR A 232 7.85 -8.73 -12.19
CA TYR A 232 7.99 -9.75 -13.23
C TYR A 232 7.71 -9.22 -14.63
N VAL A 233 6.77 -8.30 -14.75
CA VAL A 233 6.35 -7.72 -16.03
C VAL A 233 6.10 -6.22 -15.88
N PRO A 234 6.22 -5.42 -16.97
CA PRO A 234 5.78 -4.02 -16.95
C PRO A 234 4.28 -3.94 -16.62
N VAL A 235 3.90 -3.09 -15.67
CA VAL A 235 2.51 -2.95 -15.22
C VAL A 235 2.04 -1.50 -15.27
N CYS A 236 0.72 -1.30 -15.35
CA CYS A 236 0.09 -0.02 -15.09
C CYS A 236 -1.21 -0.20 -14.30
N TYR A 237 -1.21 0.30 -13.08
CA TYR A 237 -2.38 0.41 -12.22
C TYR A 237 -3.09 1.73 -12.50
N ILE A 238 -4.38 1.64 -12.79
CA ILE A 238 -5.19 2.73 -13.33
C ILE A 238 -6.37 2.98 -12.39
N LYS A 239 -6.60 4.22 -12.01
CA LYS A 239 -7.78 4.63 -11.26
C LYS A 239 -8.82 5.22 -12.22
N VAL A 240 -10.02 4.65 -12.18
CA VAL A 240 -11.17 5.03 -13.02
C VAL A 240 -12.14 5.85 -12.19
N GLY A 241 -12.46 7.05 -12.63
CA GLY A 241 -13.37 7.95 -11.95
C GLY A 241 -14.80 7.40 -11.83
N THR A 242 -15.29 7.34 -10.60
CA THR A 242 -16.62 6.85 -10.24
C THR A 242 -17.33 7.76 -9.23
N MET A 243 -16.95 9.05 -9.17
CA MET A 243 -17.55 10.00 -8.25
C MET A 243 -19.06 10.09 -8.45
N VAL A 244 -19.81 10.02 -7.37
CA VAL A 244 -21.28 10.19 -7.39
C VAL A 244 -21.65 11.61 -7.87
N GLU A 245 -22.77 11.73 -8.61
CA GLU A 245 -23.23 13.01 -9.16
C GLU A 245 -23.79 13.95 -8.09
N THR A 246 -24.33 13.37 -7.02
CA THR A 246 -24.95 14.11 -5.91
C THR A 246 -24.49 13.54 -4.58
N GLY A 247 -24.38 14.40 -3.58
CA GLY A 247 -23.94 14.00 -2.25
C GLY A 247 -22.43 14.13 -2.04
N THR A 248 -21.96 13.61 -0.91
CA THR A 248 -20.55 13.63 -0.52
C THR A 248 -19.90 12.30 -0.89
N PRO A 249 -18.82 12.29 -1.69
CA PRO A 249 -18.09 11.06 -1.93
C PRO A 249 -17.39 10.58 -0.65
N TYR A 250 -17.46 9.28 -0.38
CA TYR A 250 -16.78 8.64 0.73
C TYR A 250 -15.62 7.79 0.21
N PRO A 251 -14.50 7.67 0.98
CA PRO A 251 -13.37 6.87 0.56
C PRO A 251 -13.71 5.36 0.56
N HIS A 252 -12.88 4.58 -0.13
CA HIS A 252 -12.93 3.11 -0.08
C HIS A 252 -12.92 2.63 1.38
N HIS A 253 -13.57 1.49 1.65
CA HIS A 253 -13.75 0.89 2.98
C HIS A 253 -14.60 1.72 3.98
N HIS A 254 -15.14 2.86 3.58
CA HIS A 254 -16.09 3.59 4.41
C HIS A 254 -17.50 2.96 4.30
N CYS A 255 -18.24 2.85 5.42
CA CYS A 255 -19.57 2.23 5.45
C CYS A 255 -20.62 2.93 4.58
N LYS A 256 -20.37 4.17 4.16
CA LYS A 256 -21.20 4.96 3.23
C LYS A 256 -20.56 5.10 1.85
N PHE A 257 -19.57 4.24 1.52
CA PHE A 257 -18.99 4.24 0.19
C PHE A 257 -20.08 3.97 -0.84
N ASP A 258 -20.07 4.79 -1.91
CA ASP A 258 -20.94 4.65 -3.06
C ASP A 258 -20.20 5.11 -4.31
N MET A 259 -20.64 4.68 -5.48
CA MET A 259 -20.02 5.02 -6.74
C MET A 259 -21.03 5.22 -7.86
N ASN A 260 -20.70 6.06 -8.82
CA ASN A 260 -21.43 6.18 -10.06
C ASN A 260 -21.04 5.03 -11.00
N GLU A 261 -21.94 4.07 -11.21
CA GLU A 261 -21.68 2.88 -12.01
C GLU A 261 -21.39 3.18 -13.49
N LYS A 262 -21.74 4.38 -14.01
CA LYS A 262 -21.33 4.82 -15.35
C LYS A 262 -19.79 4.85 -15.51
N GLY A 263 -19.04 5.01 -14.44
CA GLY A 263 -17.58 4.91 -14.43
C GLY A 263 -17.07 3.52 -14.81
N LEU A 264 -17.83 2.46 -14.50
CA LEU A 264 -17.46 1.09 -14.89
C LEU A 264 -17.38 0.93 -16.41
N LEU A 265 -18.27 1.58 -17.16
CA LEU A 265 -18.23 1.58 -18.62
C LEU A 265 -16.98 2.27 -19.16
N ALA A 266 -16.53 3.34 -18.49
CA ALA A 266 -15.29 4.02 -18.87
C ALA A 266 -14.07 3.11 -18.71
N GLY A 267 -14.00 2.34 -17.61
CA GLY A 267 -12.95 1.35 -17.40
C GLY A 267 -12.99 0.20 -18.43
N VAL A 268 -14.18 -0.31 -18.76
CA VAL A 268 -14.34 -1.34 -19.81
C VAL A 268 -13.83 -0.82 -21.15
N SER A 269 -14.28 0.38 -21.59
CA SER A 269 -13.87 0.97 -22.85
C SER A 269 -12.36 1.18 -22.95
N LEU A 270 -11.73 1.64 -21.84
CA LEU A 270 -10.28 1.79 -21.78
C LEU A 270 -9.56 0.45 -21.95
N MET A 271 -9.99 -0.59 -21.21
CA MET A 271 -9.35 -1.92 -21.29
C MET A 271 -9.48 -2.52 -22.69
N VAL A 272 -10.62 -2.33 -23.36
CA VAL A 272 -10.83 -2.76 -24.74
C VAL A 272 -9.88 -2.02 -25.69
N ASP A 273 -9.78 -0.67 -25.60
CA ASP A 273 -8.86 0.11 -26.46
C ASP A 273 -7.40 -0.27 -26.25
N LEU A 274 -6.98 -0.52 -25.00
CA LEU A 274 -5.61 -0.96 -24.69
C LEU A 274 -5.30 -2.36 -25.25
N ALA A 275 -6.29 -3.25 -25.28
CA ALA A 275 -6.17 -4.60 -25.82
C ALA A 275 -6.08 -4.63 -27.35
N GLU A 276 -6.68 -3.65 -28.06
CA GLU A 276 -6.71 -3.57 -29.52
C GLU A 276 -5.46 -2.92 -30.14
N LYS A 277 -4.76 -2.07 -29.39
CA LYS A 277 -3.60 -1.33 -29.92
C LYS A 277 -2.38 -2.23 -30.11
N ARG A 278 -1.81 -2.18 -31.31
CA ARG A 278 -0.51 -2.76 -31.68
C ARG A 278 0.64 -1.97 -31.09
#